data_95b2bb2422829469281d51a0d08d285d
#
_entry.id   95b2bb2422829469281d51a0d08d285d
#
_cell.length_a   1.000
_cell.length_b   1.000
_cell.length_c   1.000
_cell.angle_alpha   90.00
_cell.angle_beta   90.00
_cell.angle_gamma   90.00
#
_symmetry.space_group_name_H-M   'P 1'
#
loop_
_entity.id
_entity.type
_entity.pdbx_description
1 polymer ?
#
loop_
_entity_poly.entity_id
_entity_poly.type
_entity_poly.pdbx_seq_one_letter_code
_entity_poly.pdbx_strand_id
1 'polypeptide(L)'
;RHREGETVARRVILASGGRSLPRTGGDGSGYGLARRMGHQVTPTVPGLVALVLDDRCFHKGLSGLSQEVEIQTLVQGRPVDRRIGSLLWTHFGISGPVVMDASRFWCLAREQGEAVELYGNFLPGRTTEQAREWFLAQAAQYPRRSLLKLLMEVLPERCAEALCRHAEGAPQQACAQVSRNIRDRLLSALTRFRFPVLRDRGWNFAEVTAGGIPLEEVNFRTMESKVVPGLYLVGEVLDCDGRIGGFNFQWAWATGRLAGRAAAVNPSPHYS
;
A
#
# COMPACT_ATOMS: atom_id res chain seq x y z
N ARG A 1 6.60 -16.51 31.98
CA ARG A 1 7.94 -16.16 32.47
C ARG A 1 8.42 -14.89 31.79
N HIS A 2 9.01 -13.99 32.52
CA HIS A 2 9.60 -12.76 32.06
C HIS A 2 10.95 -12.50 32.77
N ARG A 3 11.65 -11.43 32.43
CA ARG A 3 13.03 -11.17 32.97
C ARG A 3 13.09 -11.11 34.50
N GLU A 4 12.00 -10.70 35.16
CA GLU A 4 11.93 -10.50 36.60
C GLU A 4 11.24 -11.66 37.34
N GLY A 5 10.82 -12.72 36.62
CA GLY A 5 10.17 -13.86 37.27
C GLY A 5 9.12 -14.57 36.43
N GLU A 6 8.10 -15.06 37.11
CA GLU A 6 6.98 -15.77 36.53
C GLU A 6 5.65 -15.20 37.06
N THR A 7 4.72 -14.99 36.15
CA THR A 7 3.35 -14.59 36.48
C THR A 7 2.39 -15.68 36.03
N VAL A 8 1.56 -16.16 36.90
CA VAL A 8 0.48 -17.11 36.58
C VAL A 8 -0.83 -16.33 36.46
N ALA A 9 -1.51 -16.50 35.33
CA ALA A 9 -2.79 -15.86 35.07
C ALA A 9 -3.79 -16.88 34.49
N ARG A 10 -5.06 -16.73 34.82
CA ARG A 10 -6.12 -17.57 34.24
C ARG A 10 -6.40 -17.22 32.79
N ARG A 11 -6.17 -15.99 32.41
CA ARG A 11 -6.42 -15.44 31.06
C ARG A 11 -5.32 -14.47 30.67
N VAL A 12 -4.98 -14.51 29.42
CA VAL A 12 -3.92 -13.63 28.84
C VAL A 12 -4.46 -12.98 27.58
N ILE A 13 -4.28 -11.68 27.45
CA ILE A 13 -4.58 -10.95 26.22
C ILE A 13 -3.24 -10.58 25.57
N LEU A 14 -2.96 -11.14 24.39
CA LEU A 14 -1.78 -10.79 23.59
C LEU A 14 -2.14 -9.60 22.71
N ALA A 15 -1.63 -8.43 23.07
CA ALA A 15 -1.82 -7.15 22.40
C ALA A 15 -0.46 -6.53 22.01
N SER A 16 0.43 -7.36 21.48
CA SER A 16 1.83 -6.98 21.20
C SER A 16 2.02 -6.10 19.96
N GLY A 17 0.97 -5.92 19.17
CA GLY A 17 1.08 -5.25 17.87
C GLY A 17 1.82 -6.10 16.83
N GLY A 18 2.24 -5.47 15.76
CA GLY A 18 2.98 -6.07 14.64
C GLY A 18 4.49 -5.81 14.68
N ARG A 19 5.07 -5.49 13.50
CA ARG A 19 6.50 -5.21 13.30
C ARG A 19 6.77 -3.79 12.80
N SER A 20 5.72 -3.05 12.49
CA SER A 20 5.83 -1.69 11.93
C SER A 20 6.29 -0.72 13.00
N LEU A 21 7.09 0.28 12.60
CA LEU A 21 7.64 1.29 13.49
C LEU A 21 8.28 0.68 14.75
N PRO A 22 9.26 -0.22 14.65
CA PRO A 22 9.77 -1.02 15.77
C PRO A 22 10.28 -0.15 16.94
N ARG A 23 10.62 1.11 16.69
CA ARG A 23 11.00 2.08 17.74
C ARG A 23 9.85 2.43 18.69
N THR A 24 8.61 2.16 18.33
CA THR A 24 7.42 2.38 19.16
C THR A 24 7.05 1.17 20.02
N GLY A 25 7.81 0.06 19.92
CA GLY A 25 7.65 -1.14 20.72
C GLY A 25 7.11 -2.37 19.98
N GLY A 26 6.65 -2.21 18.74
CA GLY A 26 6.19 -3.31 17.89
C GLY A 26 7.35 -3.99 17.16
N ASP A 27 8.06 -4.90 17.82
CA ASP A 27 9.23 -5.59 17.27
C ASP A 27 8.90 -6.97 16.63
N GLY A 28 7.64 -7.37 16.65
CA GLY A 28 7.17 -8.67 16.16
C GLY A 28 7.43 -9.85 17.12
N SER A 29 7.89 -9.60 18.35
CA SER A 29 8.13 -10.66 19.35
C SER A 29 6.85 -11.45 19.68
N GLY A 30 5.68 -10.82 19.58
CA GLY A 30 4.36 -11.47 19.75
C GLY A 30 4.11 -12.62 18.79
N TYR A 31 4.60 -12.55 17.57
CA TYR A 31 4.50 -13.67 16.62
C TYR A 31 5.31 -14.89 17.06
N GLY A 32 6.50 -14.66 17.65
CA GLY A 32 7.29 -15.74 18.24
C GLY A 32 6.61 -16.39 19.45
N LEU A 33 5.91 -15.60 20.28
CA LEU A 33 5.09 -16.11 21.38
C LEU A 33 3.95 -16.96 20.84
N ALA A 34 3.19 -16.45 19.87
CA ALA A 34 2.06 -17.15 19.28
C ALA A 34 2.46 -18.50 18.66
N ARG A 35 3.56 -18.55 17.89
CA ARG A 35 4.08 -19.81 17.32
C ARG A 35 4.44 -20.83 18.39
N ARG A 36 5.07 -20.43 19.49
CA ARG A 36 5.38 -21.35 20.62
C ARG A 36 4.13 -21.89 21.31
N MET A 37 3.01 -21.18 21.20
CA MET A 37 1.71 -21.61 21.71
C MET A 37 0.88 -22.41 20.69
N GLY A 38 1.44 -22.73 19.52
CA GLY A 38 0.82 -23.56 18.50
C GLY A 38 0.06 -22.80 17.41
N HIS A 39 0.06 -21.47 17.44
CA HIS A 39 -0.55 -20.64 16.39
C HIS A 39 0.29 -20.60 15.11
N GLN A 40 -0.38 -20.54 13.98
CA GLN A 40 0.24 -20.20 12.72
C GLN A 40 0.46 -18.67 12.63
N VAL A 41 1.41 -18.27 11.80
CA VAL A 41 1.64 -16.87 11.46
C VAL A 41 1.96 -16.81 9.97
N THR A 42 1.09 -16.17 9.21
CA THR A 42 1.29 -15.91 7.77
C THR A 42 2.54 -15.04 7.55
N PRO A 43 3.11 -15.01 6.34
CA PRO A 43 4.19 -14.09 6.01
C PRO A 43 3.83 -12.66 6.39
N THR A 44 4.71 -11.99 7.13
CA THR A 44 4.49 -10.60 7.55
C THR A 44 5.34 -9.67 6.71
N VAL A 45 4.73 -8.64 6.13
CA VAL A 45 5.40 -7.63 5.30
C VAL A 45 5.02 -6.21 5.74
N PRO A 46 5.85 -5.20 5.40
CA PRO A 46 5.46 -3.80 5.58
C PRO A 46 4.18 -3.49 4.79
N GLY A 47 3.19 -2.91 5.47
CA GLY A 47 1.98 -2.37 4.87
C GLY A 47 1.90 -0.86 5.07
N LEU A 48 1.10 -0.16 4.26
CA LEU A 48 1.01 1.30 4.27
C LEU A 48 2.42 1.93 4.26
N VAL A 49 3.22 1.56 3.28
CA VAL A 49 4.64 1.96 3.18
C VAL A 49 4.92 2.61 1.83
N ALA A 50 5.75 3.64 1.82
CA ALA A 50 6.21 4.27 0.59
C ALA A 50 7.14 3.34 -0.21
N LEU A 51 7.16 3.51 -1.54
CA LEU A 51 7.93 2.71 -2.48
C LEU A 51 9.09 3.51 -3.07
N VAL A 52 10.26 2.88 -3.11
CA VAL A 52 11.49 3.45 -3.65
C VAL A 52 11.60 3.11 -5.13
N LEU A 53 11.81 4.13 -5.96
CA LEU A 53 11.98 3.97 -7.40
C LEU A 53 13.45 3.96 -7.82
N ASP A 54 13.70 3.40 -9.00
CA ASP A 54 15.00 3.50 -9.67
C ASP A 54 15.37 4.97 -9.92
N ASP A 55 16.61 5.32 -9.65
CA ASP A 55 17.14 6.70 -9.77
C ASP A 55 17.08 7.26 -11.20
N ARG A 56 16.97 6.41 -12.20
CA ARG A 56 16.76 6.80 -13.62
C ARG A 56 15.35 7.31 -13.90
N CYS A 57 14.40 7.10 -12.97
CA CYS A 57 13.06 7.66 -13.07
C CYS A 57 13.09 9.17 -12.72
N PHE A 58 12.20 9.92 -13.34
CA PHE A 58 12.14 11.39 -13.21
C PHE A 58 11.57 11.88 -11.86
N HIS A 59 11.25 10.99 -10.93
CA HIS A 59 10.57 11.29 -9.65
C HIS A 59 11.26 12.36 -8.80
N LYS A 60 12.61 12.42 -8.80
CA LYS A 60 13.36 13.43 -8.02
C LYS A 60 12.98 14.85 -8.41
N GLY A 61 12.78 15.09 -9.72
CA GLY A 61 12.32 16.37 -10.25
C GLY A 61 10.89 16.73 -9.85
N LEU A 62 10.10 15.77 -9.38
CA LEU A 62 8.70 15.96 -8.96
C LEU A 62 8.54 15.98 -7.44
N SER A 63 9.60 15.85 -6.67
CA SER A 63 9.54 15.78 -5.21
C SER A 63 8.68 16.90 -4.60
N GLY A 64 7.75 16.52 -3.72
CA GLY A 64 6.77 17.39 -3.07
C GLY A 64 5.49 17.61 -3.88
N LEU A 65 5.42 17.14 -5.14
CA LEU A 65 4.20 17.21 -5.93
C LEU A 65 3.23 16.12 -5.53
N SER A 66 1.96 16.49 -5.35
CA SER A 66 0.85 15.56 -5.12
C SER A 66 -0.19 15.70 -6.22
N GLN A 67 -0.76 14.57 -6.66
CA GLN A 67 -1.82 14.55 -7.67
C GLN A 67 -2.64 13.27 -7.57
N GLU A 68 -3.86 13.31 -8.10
CA GLU A 68 -4.71 12.13 -8.20
C GLU A 68 -4.18 11.20 -9.31
N VAL A 69 -4.07 9.92 -9.00
CA VAL A 69 -3.59 8.88 -9.92
C VAL A 69 -4.39 7.60 -9.66
N GLU A 70 -4.67 6.85 -10.71
CA GLU A 70 -5.12 5.48 -10.56
C GLU A 70 -3.89 4.57 -10.54
N ILE A 71 -3.75 3.78 -9.48
CA ILE A 71 -2.70 2.76 -9.35
C ILE A 71 -3.32 1.38 -9.60
N GLN A 72 -2.62 0.59 -10.40
CA GLN A 72 -2.93 -0.82 -10.64
C GLN A 72 -1.73 -1.68 -10.29
N THR A 73 -1.93 -2.69 -9.45
CA THR A 73 -0.92 -3.69 -9.11
C THR A 73 -1.22 -4.99 -9.85
N LEU A 74 -0.22 -5.51 -10.56
CA LEU A 74 -0.28 -6.80 -11.22
C LEU A 74 0.69 -7.78 -10.54
N VAL A 75 0.23 -8.98 -10.23
CA VAL A 75 1.05 -10.10 -9.75
C VAL A 75 0.96 -11.23 -10.77
N GLN A 76 2.11 -11.72 -11.22
CA GLN A 76 2.19 -12.72 -12.31
C GLN A 76 1.38 -12.31 -13.56
N GLY A 77 1.40 -10.99 -13.87
CA GLY A 77 0.66 -10.40 -14.99
C GLY A 77 -0.87 -10.28 -14.78
N ARG A 78 -1.41 -10.68 -13.63
CA ARG A 78 -2.84 -10.57 -13.31
C ARG A 78 -3.11 -9.39 -12.40
N PRO A 79 -4.12 -8.55 -12.66
CA PRO A 79 -4.49 -7.46 -11.78
C PRO A 79 -5.04 -8.00 -10.46
N VAL A 80 -4.41 -7.60 -9.35
CA VAL A 80 -4.81 -7.98 -7.98
C VAL A 80 -5.36 -6.81 -7.20
N ASP A 81 -5.04 -5.58 -7.62
CA ASP A 81 -5.51 -4.35 -6.96
C ASP A 81 -5.61 -3.22 -7.96
N ARG A 82 -6.63 -2.37 -7.78
CA ARG A 82 -6.84 -1.13 -8.54
C ARG A 82 -7.52 -0.10 -7.67
N ARG A 83 -6.95 1.11 -7.59
CA ARG A 83 -7.48 2.19 -6.76
C ARG A 83 -7.11 3.56 -7.30
N ILE A 84 -7.95 4.54 -7.00
CA ILE A 84 -7.73 5.95 -7.34
C ILE A 84 -7.52 6.71 -6.04
N GLY A 85 -6.56 7.63 -6.04
CA GLY A 85 -6.30 8.51 -4.92
C GLY A 85 -5.04 9.35 -5.10
N SER A 86 -4.68 10.08 -4.06
CA SER A 86 -3.55 10.99 -4.09
C SER A 86 -2.22 10.23 -4.04
N LEU A 87 -1.38 10.44 -5.05
CA LEU A 87 0.02 10.04 -5.11
C LEU A 87 0.89 11.24 -4.73
N LEU A 88 1.88 11.03 -3.88
CA LEU A 88 2.91 12.00 -3.52
C LEU A 88 4.24 11.55 -4.12
N TRP A 89 4.81 12.38 -4.98
CA TRP A 89 6.19 12.21 -5.44
C TRP A 89 7.19 12.63 -4.36
N THR A 90 8.21 11.83 -4.16
CA THR A 90 9.27 12.08 -3.17
C THR A 90 10.65 12.00 -3.83
N HIS A 91 11.68 12.46 -3.13
CA HIS A 91 13.06 12.37 -3.62
C HIS A 91 13.57 10.92 -3.74
N PHE A 92 12.94 9.95 -3.09
CA PHE A 92 13.30 8.53 -3.15
C PHE A 92 12.35 7.70 -4.00
N GLY A 93 11.21 8.23 -4.42
CA GLY A 93 10.20 7.48 -5.17
C GLY A 93 8.79 8.03 -4.99
N ILE A 94 7.85 7.18 -4.59
CA ILE A 94 6.43 7.51 -4.47
C ILE A 94 5.86 7.14 -3.10
N SER A 95 4.88 7.93 -2.67
CA SER A 95 4.15 7.80 -1.42
C SER A 95 2.71 8.32 -1.62
N GLY A 96 2.05 8.67 -0.54
CA GLY A 96 0.67 9.15 -0.55
C GLY A 96 -0.34 8.03 -0.41
N PRO A 97 -1.60 8.36 -0.09
CA PRO A 97 -2.60 7.37 0.28
C PRO A 97 -2.76 6.22 -0.72
N VAL A 98 -2.83 6.51 -2.02
CA VAL A 98 -3.04 5.48 -3.04
C VAL A 98 -1.87 4.50 -3.16
N VAL A 99 -0.63 5.00 -3.01
CA VAL A 99 0.57 4.17 -3.07
C VAL A 99 0.73 3.34 -1.81
N MET A 100 0.50 3.95 -0.65
CA MET A 100 0.59 3.26 0.64
C MET A 100 -0.43 2.13 0.73
N ASP A 101 -1.66 2.38 0.31
CA ASP A 101 -2.70 1.34 0.24
C ASP A 101 -2.35 0.21 -0.75
N ALA A 102 -1.73 0.51 -1.88
CA ALA A 102 -1.32 -0.48 -2.87
C ALA A 102 -0.08 -1.27 -2.43
N SER A 103 0.75 -0.72 -1.55
CA SER A 103 2.07 -1.26 -1.19
C SER A 103 2.03 -2.67 -0.62
N ARG A 104 0.96 -3.03 0.12
CA ARG A 104 0.83 -4.38 0.70
C ARG A 104 0.87 -5.49 -0.37
N PHE A 105 0.21 -5.27 -1.50
CA PHE A 105 0.17 -6.27 -2.59
C PHE A 105 1.55 -6.42 -3.23
N TRP A 106 2.25 -5.29 -3.39
CA TRP A 106 3.62 -5.30 -3.90
C TRP A 106 4.57 -6.02 -2.93
N CYS A 107 4.50 -5.70 -1.63
CA CYS A 107 5.35 -6.30 -0.60
C CYS A 107 5.09 -7.81 -0.43
N LEU A 108 3.81 -8.23 -0.41
CA LEU A 108 3.44 -9.65 -0.31
C LEU A 108 3.96 -10.46 -1.51
N ALA A 109 3.74 -9.98 -2.73
CA ALA A 109 4.22 -10.66 -3.92
C ALA A 109 5.75 -10.77 -3.93
N ARG A 110 6.46 -9.72 -3.52
CA ARG A 110 7.93 -9.74 -3.41
C ARG A 110 8.42 -10.73 -2.37
N GLU A 111 7.77 -10.83 -1.21
CA GLU A 111 8.08 -11.80 -0.15
C GLU A 111 7.89 -13.24 -0.63
N GLN A 112 6.89 -13.47 -1.49
CA GLN A 112 6.59 -14.77 -2.10
C GLN A 112 7.48 -15.10 -3.32
N GLY A 113 8.38 -14.18 -3.72
CA GLY A 113 9.23 -14.35 -4.90
C GLY A 113 8.48 -14.21 -6.23
N GLU A 114 7.27 -13.63 -6.22
CA GLU A 114 6.45 -13.46 -7.40
C GLU A 114 6.82 -12.20 -8.20
N ALA A 115 6.60 -12.26 -9.52
CA ALA A 115 6.74 -11.09 -10.37
C ALA A 115 5.59 -10.10 -10.09
N VAL A 116 5.94 -8.87 -9.71
CA VAL A 116 4.97 -7.82 -9.41
C VAL A 116 5.31 -6.53 -10.17
N GLU A 117 4.29 -5.89 -10.71
CA GLU A 117 4.39 -4.64 -11.44
C GLU A 117 3.36 -3.65 -10.91
N LEU A 118 3.77 -2.38 -10.85
CA LEU A 118 2.92 -1.27 -10.45
C LEU A 118 2.77 -0.31 -11.62
N TYR A 119 1.53 -0.05 -12.03
CA TYR A 119 1.21 0.87 -13.10
C TYR A 119 0.42 2.07 -12.58
N GLY A 120 0.70 3.24 -13.14
CA GLY A 120 -0.02 4.49 -12.89
C GLY A 120 -0.79 4.95 -14.12
N ASN A 121 -2.03 5.37 -13.91
CA ASN A 121 -2.81 6.12 -14.88
C ASN A 121 -3.01 7.54 -14.32
N PHE A 122 -2.37 8.51 -14.96
CA PHE A 122 -2.45 9.94 -14.59
C PHE A 122 -3.72 10.64 -15.11
N LEU A 123 -4.56 9.89 -15.83
CA LEU A 123 -5.89 10.30 -16.26
C LEU A 123 -6.92 9.31 -15.68
N PRO A 124 -7.17 9.33 -14.37
CA PRO A 124 -7.97 8.31 -13.70
C PRO A 124 -9.31 8.07 -14.40
N GLY A 125 -9.65 6.79 -14.61
CA GLY A 125 -10.89 6.38 -15.26
C GLY A 125 -10.89 6.49 -16.79
N ARG A 126 -9.83 7.01 -17.44
CA ARG A 126 -9.73 7.02 -18.91
C ARG A 126 -8.91 5.85 -19.41
N THR A 127 -9.38 5.21 -20.47
CA THR A 127 -8.59 4.25 -21.23
C THR A 127 -7.57 4.96 -22.14
N THR A 128 -6.61 4.22 -22.68
CA THR A 128 -5.64 4.76 -23.64
C THR A 128 -6.34 5.26 -24.92
N GLU A 129 -7.40 4.60 -25.33
CA GLU A 129 -8.23 5.00 -26.49
C GLU A 129 -8.92 6.33 -26.23
N GLN A 130 -9.58 6.47 -25.08
CA GLN A 130 -10.24 7.72 -24.68
C GLN A 130 -9.23 8.88 -24.54
N ALA A 131 -8.03 8.61 -23.99
CA ALA A 131 -6.96 9.59 -23.93
C ALA A 131 -6.46 9.98 -25.33
N ARG A 132 -6.42 9.03 -26.27
CA ARG A 132 -6.07 9.27 -27.68
C ARG A 132 -7.11 10.15 -28.37
N GLU A 133 -8.40 9.84 -28.23
CA GLU A 133 -9.48 10.64 -28.78
C GLU A 133 -9.45 12.07 -28.24
N TRP A 134 -9.29 12.22 -26.93
CA TRP A 134 -9.13 13.53 -26.28
C TRP A 134 -7.93 14.30 -26.87
N PHE A 135 -6.75 13.66 -26.97
CA PHE A 135 -5.55 14.31 -27.52
C PHE A 135 -5.76 14.78 -28.96
N LEU A 136 -6.33 13.94 -29.81
CA LEU A 136 -6.56 14.26 -31.22
C LEU A 136 -7.57 15.39 -31.40
N ALA A 137 -8.65 15.37 -30.61
CA ALA A 137 -9.65 16.45 -30.62
C ALA A 137 -9.03 17.79 -30.22
N GLN A 138 -8.20 17.81 -29.17
CA GLN A 138 -7.51 19.00 -28.71
C GLN A 138 -6.48 19.51 -29.73
N ALA A 139 -5.70 18.59 -30.34
CA ALA A 139 -4.72 18.95 -31.36
C ALA A 139 -5.38 19.51 -32.64
N ALA A 140 -6.56 19.01 -33.02
CA ALA A 140 -7.32 19.55 -34.15
C ALA A 140 -7.91 20.94 -33.85
N GLN A 141 -8.46 21.11 -32.62
CA GLN A 141 -9.04 22.38 -32.20
C GLN A 141 -7.99 23.49 -32.01
N TYR A 142 -6.83 23.13 -31.46
CA TYR A 142 -5.75 24.08 -31.12
C TYR A 142 -4.40 23.64 -31.69
N PRO A 143 -4.21 23.63 -33.02
CA PRO A 143 -3.06 23.01 -33.66
C PRO A 143 -1.72 23.63 -33.30
N ARG A 144 -1.70 24.93 -32.94
CA ARG A 144 -0.49 25.67 -32.53
C ARG A 144 -0.21 25.62 -31.03
N ARG A 145 -1.13 25.04 -30.20
CA ARG A 145 -0.91 24.90 -28.76
C ARG A 145 0.29 23.99 -28.50
N SER A 146 1.15 24.37 -27.56
CA SER A 146 2.28 23.50 -27.19
C SER A 146 1.79 22.26 -26.44
N LEU A 147 2.54 21.17 -26.59
CA LEU A 147 2.26 19.89 -25.90
C LEU A 147 2.18 20.07 -24.38
N LEU A 148 3.10 20.86 -23.79
CA LEU A 148 3.08 21.18 -22.37
C LEU A 148 1.75 21.84 -21.95
N LYS A 149 1.33 22.89 -22.68
CA LYS A 149 0.07 23.60 -22.35
C LYS A 149 -1.16 22.71 -22.48
N LEU A 150 -1.15 21.76 -23.42
CA LEU A 150 -2.22 20.77 -23.52
C LEU A 150 -2.26 19.88 -22.30
N LEU A 151 -1.13 19.33 -21.87
CA LEU A 151 -1.08 18.43 -20.72
C LEU A 151 -1.36 19.13 -19.38
N MET A 152 -1.03 20.43 -19.28
CA MET A 152 -1.34 21.23 -18.09
C MET A 152 -2.84 21.42 -17.82
N GLU A 153 -3.72 21.09 -18.77
CA GLU A 153 -5.17 21.07 -18.53
C GLU A 153 -5.59 19.93 -17.59
N VAL A 154 -4.77 18.88 -17.50
CA VAL A 154 -5.10 17.65 -16.75
C VAL A 154 -4.01 17.26 -15.76
N LEU A 155 -2.85 17.89 -15.79
CA LEU A 155 -1.69 17.58 -14.96
C LEU A 155 -1.02 18.84 -14.40
N PRO A 156 -0.40 18.77 -13.22
CA PRO A 156 0.53 19.79 -12.76
C PRO A 156 1.70 19.97 -13.76
N GLU A 157 2.13 21.21 -13.95
CA GLU A 157 3.15 21.59 -14.97
C GLU A 157 4.40 20.72 -14.92
N ARG A 158 5.01 20.53 -13.73
CA ARG A 158 6.22 19.71 -13.57
C ARG A 158 6.01 18.26 -14.01
N CYS A 159 4.82 17.69 -13.72
CA CYS A 159 4.49 16.34 -14.15
C CYS A 159 4.26 16.27 -15.66
N ALA A 160 3.55 17.23 -16.24
CA ALA A 160 3.33 17.35 -17.68
C ALA A 160 4.66 17.44 -18.44
N GLU A 161 5.58 18.28 -17.96
CA GLU A 161 6.92 18.42 -18.55
C GLU A 161 7.73 17.12 -18.48
N ALA A 162 7.73 16.45 -17.32
CA ALA A 162 8.45 15.21 -17.12
C ALA A 162 7.93 14.09 -18.04
N LEU A 163 6.61 13.98 -18.20
CA LEU A 163 5.99 12.99 -19.09
C LEU A 163 6.24 13.31 -20.58
N CYS A 164 6.23 14.59 -20.97
CA CYS A 164 6.65 15.00 -22.33
C CYS A 164 8.07 14.49 -22.62
N ARG A 165 9.03 14.80 -21.75
CA ARG A 165 10.44 14.39 -21.91
C ARG A 165 10.61 12.86 -21.88
N HIS A 166 9.88 12.17 -21.00
CA HIS A 166 9.88 10.71 -20.93
C HIS A 166 9.41 10.06 -22.24
N ALA A 167 8.44 10.66 -22.90
CA ALA A 167 7.96 10.24 -24.23
C ALA A 167 8.87 10.69 -25.39
N GLU A 168 10.01 11.34 -25.11
CA GLU A 168 10.92 11.99 -26.09
C GLU A 168 10.24 13.10 -26.91
N GLY A 169 9.20 13.72 -26.34
CA GLY A 169 8.54 14.88 -26.91
C GLY A 169 9.13 16.19 -26.40
N ALA A 170 9.19 17.21 -27.28
CA ALA A 170 9.59 18.55 -26.86
C ALA A 170 8.37 19.26 -26.21
N PRO A 171 8.46 19.75 -24.97
CA PRO A 171 7.32 20.40 -24.29
C PRO A 171 6.72 21.57 -25.05
N GLN A 172 7.54 22.32 -25.79
CA GLN A 172 7.12 23.50 -26.58
C GLN A 172 6.66 23.15 -28.00
N GLN A 173 6.76 21.89 -28.41
CA GLN A 173 6.31 21.45 -29.74
C GLN A 173 4.81 21.65 -29.91
N ALA A 174 4.39 22.17 -31.07
CA ALA A 174 2.95 22.31 -31.37
C ALA A 174 2.27 20.93 -31.46
N CYS A 175 1.08 20.80 -30.90
CA CYS A 175 0.35 19.52 -30.83
C CYS A 175 0.13 18.89 -32.23
N ALA A 176 -0.14 19.71 -33.25
CA ALA A 176 -0.30 19.25 -34.64
C ALA A 176 0.99 18.64 -35.25
N GLN A 177 2.15 18.98 -34.71
CA GLN A 177 3.46 18.51 -35.20
C GLN A 177 3.98 17.29 -34.43
N VAL A 178 3.27 16.84 -33.39
CA VAL A 178 3.69 15.68 -32.61
C VAL A 178 3.55 14.42 -33.46
N SER A 179 4.67 13.74 -33.69
CA SER A 179 4.70 12.51 -34.46
C SER A 179 3.84 11.41 -33.78
N ARG A 180 3.33 10.49 -34.61
CA ARG A 180 2.53 9.34 -34.10
C ARG A 180 3.28 8.57 -33.00
N ASN A 181 4.57 8.34 -33.21
CA ASN A 181 5.39 7.58 -32.26
C ASN A 181 5.52 8.29 -30.89
N ILE A 182 5.82 9.60 -30.87
CA ILE A 182 5.88 10.39 -29.64
C ILE A 182 4.51 10.40 -28.95
N ARG A 183 3.43 10.61 -29.72
CA ARG A 183 2.07 10.58 -29.19
C ARG A 183 1.72 9.25 -28.56
N ASP A 184 2.01 8.13 -29.20
CA ASP A 184 1.69 6.80 -28.68
C ASP A 184 2.48 6.49 -27.41
N ARG A 185 3.77 6.89 -27.33
CA ARG A 185 4.57 6.80 -26.09
C ARG A 185 4.00 7.69 -24.98
N LEU A 186 3.62 8.91 -25.30
CA LEU A 186 3.03 9.83 -24.35
C LEU A 186 1.70 9.31 -23.79
N LEU A 187 0.80 8.82 -24.65
CA LEU A 187 -0.46 8.24 -24.23
C LEU A 187 -0.27 7.00 -23.35
N SER A 188 0.72 6.16 -23.70
CA SER A 188 1.10 5.03 -22.85
C SER A 188 1.63 5.50 -21.49
N ALA A 189 2.48 6.53 -21.47
CA ALA A 189 3.00 7.09 -20.22
C ALA A 189 1.90 7.77 -19.38
N LEU A 190 0.91 8.37 -20.01
CA LEU A 190 -0.22 9.00 -19.31
C LEU A 190 -1.19 8.00 -18.69
N THR A 191 -1.44 6.88 -19.37
CA THR A 191 -2.51 5.95 -18.98
C THR A 191 -2.02 4.62 -18.41
N ARG A 192 -0.74 4.28 -18.63
CA ARG A 192 -0.14 3.03 -18.17
C ARG A 192 1.36 3.17 -17.87
N PHE A 193 1.72 4.16 -17.07
CA PHE A 193 3.10 4.35 -16.65
C PHE A 193 3.55 3.23 -15.72
N ARG A 194 4.57 2.48 -16.12
CA ARG A 194 5.16 1.46 -15.25
C ARG A 194 6.12 2.11 -14.26
N PHE A 195 5.79 2.08 -12.98
CA PHE A 195 6.69 2.54 -11.94
C PHE A 195 7.87 1.56 -11.77
N PRO A 196 9.12 2.01 -11.91
CA PRO A 196 10.29 1.16 -11.71
C PRO A 196 10.59 1.00 -10.21
N VAL A 197 9.72 0.29 -9.50
CA VAL A 197 9.84 0.07 -8.06
C VAL A 197 10.98 -0.92 -7.78
N LEU A 198 11.93 -0.52 -6.95
CA LEU A 198 13.05 -1.35 -6.51
C LEU A 198 12.75 -2.08 -5.20
N ARG A 199 12.17 -1.38 -4.22
CA ARG A 199 11.87 -1.87 -2.88
C ARG A 199 10.88 -0.96 -2.16
N ASP A 200 10.34 -1.43 -1.06
CA ASP A 200 9.66 -0.60 -0.07
C ASP A 200 10.69 0.13 0.83
N ARG A 201 10.23 1.06 1.68
CA ARG A 201 11.08 1.79 2.63
C ARG A 201 11.41 1.02 3.91
N GLY A 202 10.90 -0.18 4.05
CA GLY A 202 11.13 -1.05 5.19
C GLY A 202 10.31 -0.71 6.45
N TRP A 203 10.46 -1.56 7.45
CA TRP A 203 9.69 -1.57 8.68
C TRP A 203 9.70 -0.24 9.47
N ASN A 204 10.81 0.51 9.42
CA ASN A 204 10.92 1.79 10.10
C ASN A 204 10.00 2.89 9.52
N PHE A 205 9.41 2.65 8.37
CA PHE A 205 8.57 3.60 7.65
C PHE A 205 7.21 3.02 7.25
N ALA A 206 6.94 1.78 7.63
CA ALA A 206 5.64 1.15 7.44
C ALA A 206 4.71 1.59 8.58
N GLU A 207 3.47 1.94 8.26
CA GLU A 207 2.48 2.31 9.28
C GLU A 207 1.81 1.09 9.91
N VAL A 208 1.75 -0.02 9.17
CA VAL A 208 1.13 -1.27 9.63
C VAL A 208 1.91 -2.49 9.16
N THR A 209 1.65 -3.62 9.81
CA THR A 209 2.08 -4.94 9.38
C THR A 209 0.94 -5.62 8.62
N ALA A 210 1.18 -6.05 7.40
CA ALA A 210 0.30 -6.97 6.68
C ALA A 210 0.75 -8.42 6.97
N GLY A 211 -0.20 -9.33 7.16
CA GLY A 211 0.07 -10.68 7.66
C GLY A 211 0.02 -10.77 9.19
N GLY A 212 0.02 -11.98 9.73
CA GLY A 212 -0.08 -12.21 11.17
C GLY A 212 -0.73 -13.56 11.52
N ILE A 213 -1.34 -13.64 12.69
CA ILE A 213 -2.07 -14.83 13.12
C ILE A 213 -3.40 -14.90 12.33
N PRO A 214 -3.68 -16.03 11.63
CA PRO A 214 -4.90 -16.18 10.84
C PRO A 214 -6.17 -15.98 11.67
N LEU A 215 -7.15 -15.26 11.11
CA LEU A 215 -8.43 -15.01 11.80
C LEU A 215 -9.23 -16.28 12.05
N GLU A 216 -9.00 -17.34 11.27
CA GLU A 216 -9.62 -18.66 11.43
C GLU A 216 -9.27 -19.30 12.79
N GLU A 217 -8.12 -18.93 13.37
CA GLU A 217 -7.67 -19.44 14.68
C GLU A 217 -8.26 -18.67 15.87
N VAL A 218 -9.12 -17.68 15.60
CA VAL A 218 -9.71 -16.81 16.64
C VAL A 218 -11.23 -16.86 16.59
N ASN A 219 -11.85 -16.85 17.76
CA ASN A 219 -13.29 -16.66 17.88
C ASN A 219 -13.60 -15.16 17.73
N PHE A 220 -14.20 -14.76 16.62
CA PHE A 220 -14.45 -13.35 16.28
C PHE A 220 -15.42 -12.63 17.25
N ARG A 221 -16.18 -13.36 18.09
CA ARG A 221 -17.10 -12.76 19.08
C ARG A 221 -16.40 -12.41 20.39
N THR A 222 -15.36 -13.13 20.73
CA THR A 222 -14.65 -13.03 22.01
C THR A 222 -13.19 -12.65 21.86
N MET A 223 -12.63 -12.81 20.66
CA MET A 223 -11.20 -12.75 20.35
C MET A 223 -10.38 -13.83 21.06
N GLU A 224 -11.02 -14.85 21.61
CA GLU A 224 -10.34 -16.00 22.23
C GLU A 224 -9.73 -16.90 21.14
N SER A 225 -8.52 -17.37 21.40
CA SER A 225 -7.84 -18.37 20.61
C SER A 225 -8.65 -19.68 20.57
N LYS A 226 -8.77 -20.26 19.38
CA LYS A 226 -9.32 -21.63 19.21
C LYS A 226 -8.27 -22.72 19.47
N VAL A 227 -6.98 -22.32 19.58
CA VAL A 227 -5.83 -23.22 19.79
C VAL A 227 -5.50 -23.34 21.28
N VAL A 228 -5.53 -22.21 21.99
CA VAL A 228 -5.15 -22.13 23.41
C VAL A 228 -6.31 -21.52 24.23
N PRO A 229 -7.03 -22.30 25.01
CA PRO A 229 -8.08 -21.78 25.90
C PRO A 229 -7.55 -20.73 26.87
N GLY A 230 -8.30 -19.64 27.07
CA GLY A 230 -7.92 -18.55 27.95
C GLY A 230 -6.90 -17.55 27.36
N LEU A 231 -6.41 -17.76 26.13
CA LEU A 231 -5.60 -16.80 25.38
C LEU A 231 -6.51 -15.98 24.46
N TYR A 232 -6.35 -14.67 24.48
CA TYR A 232 -7.04 -13.75 23.61
C TYR A 232 -6.02 -13.02 22.71
N LEU A 233 -6.34 -12.84 21.42
CA LEU A 233 -5.45 -12.26 20.43
C LEU A 233 -6.13 -11.02 19.86
N VAL A 234 -5.46 -9.84 19.89
CA VAL A 234 -6.11 -8.58 19.55
C VAL A 234 -5.18 -7.64 18.76
N GLY A 235 -5.77 -6.82 17.92
CA GLY A 235 -5.05 -5.79 17.17
C GLY A 235 -4.20 -6.36 16.03
N GLU A 236 -3.09 -5.72 15.78
CA GLU A 236 -2.24 -5.93 14.59
C GLU A 236 -1.43 -7.25 14.63
N VAL A 237 -1.41 -7.97 15.74
CA VAL A 237 -0.84 -9.33 15.78
C VAL A 237 -1.66 -10.32 14.94
N LEU A 238 -2.92 -10.00 14.65
CA LEU A 238 -3.81 -10.77 13.79
C LEU A 238 -3.56 -10.41 12.31
N ASP A 239 -3.77 -11.37 11.41
CA ASP A 239 -3.72 -11.16 9.96
C ASP A 239 -4.93 -10.36 9.49
N CYS A 240 -4.91 -9.08 9.82
CA CYS A 240 -5.95 -8.11 9.46
C CYS A 240 -5.36 -6.72 9.39
N ASP A 241 -5.10 -6.24 8.19
CA ASP A 241 -4.66 -4.87 7.94
C ASP A 241 -5.68 -4.12 7.08
N GLY A 242 -5.91 -2.88 7.42
CA GLY A 242 -6.81 -1.96 6.75
C GLY A 242 -6.07 -0.90 5.94
N ARG A 243 -6.79 -0.27 5.02
CA ARG A 243 -6.31 0.90 4.28
C ARG A 243 -6.03 2.09 5.20
N ILE A 244 -5.36 3.12 4.65
CA ILE A 244 -5.16 4.40 5.33
C ILE A 244 -6.52 5.03 5.71
N GLY A 245 -6.58 5.71 6.88
CA GLY A 245 -7.80 6.37 7.38
C GLY A 245 -8.28 5.89 8.74
N GLY A 246 -7.39 5.33 9.56
CA GLY A 246 -7.69 4.97 10.97
C GLY A 246 -8.30 3.58 11.17
N PHE A 247 -8.49 2.79 10.10
CA PHE A 247 -9.10 1.45 10.19
C PHE A 247 -8.30 0.51 11.09
N ASN A 248 -6.96 0.58 11.06
CA ASN A 248 -6.09 -0.25 11.88
C ASN A 248 -6.22 0.08 13.38
N PHE A 249 -6.36 1.36 13.74
CA PHE A 249 -6.67 1.76 15.11
C PHE A 249 -8.05 1.28 15.54
N GLN A 250 -9.05 1.43 14.67
CA GLN A 250 -10.42 0.97 14.95
C GLN A 250 -10.45 -0.55 15.17
N TRP A 251 -9.70 -1.31 14.37
CA TRP A 251 -9.54 -2.75 14.55
C TRP A 251 -8.93 -3.09 15.90
N ALA A 252 -7.83 -2.44 16.28
CA ALA A 252 -7.16 -2.67 17.55
C ALA A 252 -8.08 -2.36 18.74
N TRP A 253 -8.82 -1.26 18.70
CA TRP A 253 -9.75 -0.89 19.78
C TRP A 253 -10.96 -1.82 19.85
N ALA A 254 -11.54 -2.20 18.73
CA ALA A 254 -12.68 -3.09 18.68
C ALA A 254 -12.34 -4.48 19.22
N THR A 255 -11.24 -5.06 18.74
CA THR A 255 -10.78 -6.39 19.18
C THR A 255 -10.32 -6.38 20.63
N GLY A 256 -9.62 -5.33 21.09
CA GLY A 256 -9.23 -5.15 22.48
C GLY A 256 -10.43 -5.06 23.42
N ARG A 257 -11.48 -4.32 23.02
CA ARG A 257 -12.74 -4.23 23.78
C ARG A 257 -13.45 -5.57 23.85
N LEU A 258 -13.56 -6.31 22.75
CA LEU A 258 -14.19 -7.63 22.72
C LEU A 258 -13.46 -8.60 23.65
N ALA A 259 -12.13 -8.69 23.55
CA ALA A 259 -11.31 -9.54 24.40
C ALA A 259 -11.42 -9.16 25.89
N GLY A 260 -11.33 -7.86 26.20
CA GLY A 260 -11.44 -7.38 27.58
C GLY A 260 -12.78 -7.75 28.23
N ARG A 261 -13.87 -7.57 27.48
CA ARG A 261 -15.21 -7.99 27.96
C ARG A 261 -15.32 -9.52 28.16
N ALA A 262 -14.86 -10.29 27.18
CA ALA A 262 -14.90 -11.75 27.25
C ALA A 262 -13.99 -12.30 28.36
N ALA A 263 -12.80 -11.71 28.52
CA ALA A 263 -11.88 -12.08 29.58
C ALA A 263 -12.40 -11.70 30.99
N ALA A 264 -13.26 -10.70 31.13
CA ALA A 264 -13.86 -10.32 32.42
C ALA A 264 -15.05 -11.19 32.84
N VAL A 265 -15.82 -11.69 31.86
CA VAL A 265 -17.05 -12.45 32.09
C VAL A 265 -16.70 -13.93 32.26
N ASN A 266 -16.66 -14.35 33.49
CA ASN A 266 -16.73 -15.71 34.01
C ASN A 266 -15.49 -16.60 34.05
N PRO A 267 -15.18 -17.17 35.24
CA PRO A 267 -14.37 -18.37 35.29
C PRO A 267 -15.22 -19.55 34.78
N SER A 268 -14.81 -20.22 33.71
CA SER A 268 -15.33 -21.56 33.42
C SER A 268 -15.10 -22.46 34.67
N PRO A 269 -16.10 -23.17 35.13
CA PRO A 269 -15.99 -23.99 36.37
C PRO A 269 -15.31 -25.34 36.10
N HIS A 270 -14.30 -25.42 35.29
CA HIS A 270 -13.60 -26.66 34.97
C HIS A 270 -12.10 -26.56 35.21
N TYR A 271 -11.72 -26.53 36.47
CA TYR A 271 -10.48 -27.11 37.00
C TYR A 271 -10.76 -27.59 38.42
N SER A 272 -11.31 -28.79 38.53
CA SER A 272 -11.15 -29.65 39.69
C SER A 272 -10.09 -30.69 39.41
#